data_a350eb93a26923ad006d2c55296d901b
#
_entry.id   a350eb93a26923ad006d2c55296d901b
#
_cell.length_a   1.000
_cell.length_b   1.000
_cell.length_c   1.000
_cell.angle_alpha   90.00
_cell.angle_beta   90.00
_cell.angle_gamma   90.00
#
_symmetry.space_group_name_H-M   'P 1'
#
loop_
_entity.id
_entity.type
_entity.pdbx_description
1 polymer ?
#
loop_
_entity_poly.entity_id
_entity_poly.type
_entity_poly.pdbx_seq_one_letter_code
_entity_poly.pdbx_strand_id
1 'polypeptide(L)'
;MSSFRIPNSALSTRRDFFFAGGTGIFGLSVPQLLHARAAAPTKQAKADHVIVVWLGGGPPHQDMFDLKPNAPAEIRGEFHPINTNVPGIQVSELFPRLARSADKYTILRSVGINSEKWEHGGGQYWLTGNPRKTGVTPAYPMYGNVVAKLRPAPKDVPTFVAFGDIDNHAYGLKQNYLGPTADPIVFQPDDGKSEVKGMLVPPAGLQLSAFDRREVLRQSLDTQLRGLDDPLVGGMDKFQQTAFDLLRSPKLRDALDIEKEPLKVAERYGKNSHGKRVLAARRLVEAGVPFVYTHFESNWDHHGQNFKACKSKLPVLDNAVSALIEDLSVSGLLEHTIVMVLGEMGRTPKINKDAGRDHWGTCQSVLVAGGGFKGGTVVGATDKHAAYVVDKYYQVESFGRTIYHLLGIDPDQTLYALDNRPHRLIGEDTPLIKEALV
;
A
#
# COMPACT_ATOMS: atom_id res chain seq x y z
N MET A 1 6.58 -40.70 -44.15
CA MET A 1 6.41 -41.01 -42.71
C MET A 1 7.67 -41.72 -42.23
N SER A 2 8.67 -41.00 -41.78
CA SER A 2 9.90 -41.55 -41.20
C SER A 2 9.80 -41.51 -39.68
N SER A 3 9.72 -42.68 -39.08
CA SER A 3 9.72 -42.85 -37.63
C SER A 3 11.10 -42.52 -37.05
N PHE A 4 11.18 -41.43 -36.33
CA PHE A 4 12.35 -41.14 -35.51
C PHE A 4 12.37 -42.10 -34.31
N ARG A 5 13.25 -43.09 -34.34
CA ARG A 5 13.60 -43.89 -33.15
C ARG A 5 14.66 -43.18 -32.37
N ILE A 6 14.35 -42.75 -31.14
CA ILE A 6 15.32 -42.26 -30.17
C ILE A 6 16.12 -43.45 -29.64
N PRO A 7 17.47 -43.45 -29.66
CA PRO A 7 18.27 -44.54 -29.12
C PRO A 7 18.09 -44.61 -27.59
N ASN A 8 17.93 -45.82 -27.06
CA ASN A 8 17.67 -46.10 -25.63
C ASN A 8 18.82 -45.73 -24.66
N SER A 9 19.89 -45.11 -25.15
CA SER A 9 21.09 -44.74 -24.33
C SER A 9 21.21 -43.26 -23.99
N ALA A 10 20.24 -42.42 -24.36
CA ALA A 10 20.36 -40.96 -24.24
C ALA A 10 19.68 -40.37 -22.99
N LEU A 11 18.89 -41.11 -22.21
CA LEU A 11 18.22 -40.60 -21.01
C LEU A 11 18.78 -41.30 -19.78
N SER A 12 19.84 -40.70 -19.18
CA SER A 12 20.52 -41.31 -18.05
C SER A 12 19.99 -40.86 -16.68
N THR A 13 19.14 -39.83 -16.62
CA THR A 13 18.61 -39.31 -15.37
C THR A 13 17.11 -38.93 -15.43
N ARG A 14 16.45 -38.94 -14.25
CA ARG A 14 15.06 -38.42 -14.14
C ARG A 14 14.93 -36.98 -14.66
N ARG A 15 15.97 -36.20 -14.62
CA ARG A 15 16.02 -34.83 -15.12
C ARG A 15 15.95 -34.77 -16.65
N ASP A 16 16.61 -35.71 -17.35
CA ASP A 16 16.60 -35.81 -18.82
C ASP A 16 15.24 -36.26 -19.32
N PHE A 17 14.53 -37.08 -18.56
CA PHE A 17 13.16 -37.52 -18.86
C PHE A 17 12.17 -36.32 -18.81
N PHE A 18 12.27 -35.45 -17.82
CA PHE A 18 11.45 -34.23 -17.72
C PHE A 18 11.80 -33.21 -18.81
N PHE A 19 13.07 -33.16 -19.23
CA PHE A 19 13.52 -32.25 -20.31
C PHE A 19 13.01 -32.73 -21.68
N ALA A 20 13.04 -34.01 -21.95
CA ALA A 20 12.58 -34.60 -23.22
C ALA A 20 11.04 -34.63 -23.32
N GLY A 21 10.33 -34.86 -22.22
CA GLY A 21 8.87 -34.83 -22.18
C GLY A 21 8.23 -33.46 -22.38
N GLY A 22 8.98 -32.38 -22.08
CA GLY A 22 8.49 -30.98 -22.18
C GLY A 22 8.62 -30.36 -23.59
N THR A 23 9.44 -30.95 -24.47
CA THR A 23 9.69 -30.40 -25.82
C THR A 23 8.75 -30.94 -26.92
N GLY A 24 7.80 -31.81 -26.55
CA GLY A 24 7.12 -32.70 -27.53
C GLY A 24 5.96 -32.09 -28.30
N ILE A 25 5.32 -31.01 -27.93
CA ILE A 25 4.09 -30.53 -28.61
C ILE A 25 4.12 -29.06 -29.07
N PHE A 26 4.88 -28.16 -28.41
CA PHE A 26 4.88 -26.74 -28.76
C PHE A 26 6.25 -26.03 -28.70
N GLY A 27 7.35 -26.74 -28.55
CA GLY A 27 8.69 -26.14 -28.48
C GLY A 27 8.99 -25.32 -27.21
N LEU A 28 8.14 -25.36 -26.20
CA LEU A 28 8.29 -24.67 -24.93
C LEU A 28 8.67 -25.65 -23.82
N SER A 29 9.75 -25.35 -23.10
CA SER A 29 10.10 -26.10 -21.87
C SER A 29 9.10 -25.79 -20.74
N VAL A 30 8.94 -26.70 -19.78
CA VAL A 30 8.09 -26.48 -18.59
C VAL A 30 8.42 -25.16 -17.88
N PRO A 31 9.70 -24.75 -17.70
CA PRO A 31 10.03 -23.41 -17.20
C PRO A 31 9.54 -22.26 -18.09
N GLN A 32 9.61 -22.42 -19.43
CA GLN A 32 9.09 -21.42 -20.37
C GLN A 32 7.57 -21.36 -20.36
N LEU A 33 6.89 -22.50 -20.16
CA LEU A 33 5.42 -22.55 -20.00
C LEU A 33 4.99 -21.93 -18.66
N LEU A 34 5.77 -22.14 -17.60
CA LEU A 34 5.55 -21.51 -16.29
C LEU A 34 5.87 -20.01 -16.35
N HIS A 35 6.91 -19.61 -17.08
CA HIS A 35 7.22 -18.20 -17.36
C HIS A 35 6.15 -17.55 -18.25
N ALA A 36 5.67 -18.24 -19.27
CA ALA A 36 4.60 -17.76 -20.13
C ALA A 36 3.25 -17.70 -19.40
N ARG A 37 2.97 -18.61 -18.45
CA ARG A 37 1.81 -18.52 -17.56
C ARG A 37 1.94 -17.37 -16.55
N ALA A 38 3.12 -17.10 -16.03
CA ALA A 38 3.39 -15.95 -15.18
C ALA A 38 3.35 -14.61 -15.97
N ALA A 39 3.63 -14.67 -17.27
CA ALA A 39 3.52 -13.56 -18.22
C ALA A 39 2.20 -13.54 -19.00
N ALA A 40 1.26 -14.48 -18.73
CA ALA A 40 -0.08 -14.40 -19.31
C ALA A 40 -0.69 -13.04 -18.95
N PRO A 41 -1.32 -12.32 -19.89
CA PRO A 41 -1.91 -11.04 -19.60
C PRO A 41 -2.90 -11.22 -18.46
N THR A 42 -2.53 -10.75 -17.29
CA THR A 42 -3.43 -10.55 -16.17
C THR A 42 -4.62 -9.77 -16.71
N LYS A 43 -5.81 -10.04 -16.22
CA LYS A 43 -7.02 -9.25 -16.52
C LYS A 43 -6.62 -7.79 -16.64
N GLN A 44 -7.12 -7.10 -17.65
CA GLN A 44 -6.77 -5.70 -17.91
C GLN A 44 -6.81 -4.90 -16.61
N ALA A 45 -5.66 -4.43 -16.17
CA ALA A 45 -5.55 -3.65 -14.94
C ALA A 45 -6.44 -2.41 -15.05
N LYS A 46 -7.17 -2.10 -13.98
CA LYS A 46 -7.94 -0.85 -13.86
C LYS A 46 -7.09 0.24 -13.24
N ALA A 47 -6.10 -0.13 -12.43
CA ALA A 47 -5.21 0.78 -11.74
C ALA A 47 -3.74 0.52 -12.09
N ASP A 48 -3.02 1.60 -12.30
CA ASP A 48 -1.56 1.60 -12.52
C ASP A 48 -0.81 2.05 -11.28
N HIS A 49 -1.47 2.82 -10.42
CA HIS A 49 -0.89 3.45 -9.26
C HIS A 49 -1.70 3.21 -7.99
N VAL A 50 -1.01 3.24 -6.85
CA VAL A 50 -1.62 3.18 -5.51
C VAL A 50 -1.00 4.24 -4.62
N ILE A 51 -1.84 4.99 -3.90
CA ILE A 51 -1.43 5.86 -2.80
C ILE A 51 -2.11 5.37 -1.52
N VAL A 52 -1.31 4.99 -0.52
CA VAL A 52 -1.79 4.63 0.81
C VAL A 52 -1.59 5.81 1.75
N VAL A 53 -2.66 6.30 2.36
CA VAL A 53 -2.64 7.25 3.45
C VAL A 53 -2.92 6.48 4.74
N TRP A 54 -1.86 6.13 5.45
CA TRP A 54 -1.92 5.26 6.60
C TRP A 54 -2.10 6.04 7.90
N LEU A 55 -3.16 5.71 8.62
CA LEU A 55 -3.55 6.33 9.88
C LEU A 55 -3.17 5.41 11.05
N GLY A 56 -1.87 5.36 11.37
CA GLY A 56 -1.34 4.43 12.37
C GLY A 56 -1.84 4.70 13.78
N GLY A 57 -2.33 3.66 14.43
CA GLY A 57 -2.92 3.72 15.76
C GLY A 57 -4.41 3.37 15.81
N GLY A 58 -5.09 3.17 14.66
CA GLY A 58 -6.51 2.83 14.61
C GLY A 58 -7.44 4.04 14.75
N PRO A 59 -7.79 4.71 13.65
CA PRO A 59 -8.65 5.89 13.66
C PRO A 59 -10.09 5.53 14.10
N PRO A 60 -10.77 6.42 14.83
CA PRO A 60 -12.12 6.16 15.35
C PRO A 60 -13.17 6.30 14.26
N HIS A 61 -13.59 5.19 13.65
CA HIS A 61 -14.55 5.17 12.56
C HIS A 61 -15.90 5.82 12.93
N GLN A 62 -16.33 5.71 14.19
CA GLN A 62 -17.54 6.35 14.72
C GLN A 62 -17.49 7.88 14.66
N ASP A 63 -16.31 8.44 14.75
CA ASP A 63 -16.11 9.89 14.81
C ASP A 63 -15.73 10.47 13.43
N MET A 64 -15.63 9.61 12.39
CA MET A 64 -15.19 9.94 11.04
C MET A 64 -16.26 9.68 9.97
N PHE A 65 -16.52 8.39 9.67
CA PHE A 65 -17.32 7.97 8.52
C PHE A 65 -18.55 7.14 8.89
N ASP A 66 -18.73 6.78 10.16
CA ASP A 66 -19.83 5.92 10.63
C ASP A 66 -20.52 6.47 11.88
N LEU A 67 -20.85 7.74 11.87
CA LEU A 67 -21.49 8.43 12.99
C LEU A 67 -22.88 7.84 13.28
N LYS A 68 -23.20 7.74 14.59
CA LYS A 68 -24.48 7.21 15.08
C LYS A 68 -25.21 8.29 15.89
N PRO A 69 -25.79 9.32 15.26
CA PRO A 69 -26.35 10.48 15.98
C PRO A 69 -27.49 10.12 16.94
N ASN A 70 -28.19 9.01 16.67
CA ASN A 70 -29.28 8.51 17.51
C ASN A 70 -28.85 7.55 18.61
N ALA A 71 -27.54 7.23 18.72
CA ALA A 71 -27.02 6.40 19.79
C ALA A 71 -26.95 7.18 21.12
N PRO A 72 -26.88 6.50 22.28
CA PRO A 72 -26.64 7.13 23.56
C PRO A 72 -25.35 7.98 23.55
N ALA A 73 -25.28 8.99 24.41
CA ALA A 73 -24.17 9.96 24.41
C ALA A 73 -22.80 9.31 24.57
N GLU A 74 -22.71 8.24 25.38
CA GLU A 74 -21.50 7.47 25.60
C GLU A 74 -21.02 6.65 24.38
N ILE A 75 -21.82 6.64 23.31
CA ILE A 75 -21.49 5.98 22.04
C ILE A 75 -21.32 7.00 20.91
N ARG A 76 -22.31 7.91 20.71
CA ARG A 76 -22.30 8.86 19.58
C ARG A 76 -21.15 9.87 19.65
N GLY A 77 -20.63 10.17 20.84
CA GLY A 77 -19.58 11.17 21.04
C GLY A 77 -20.06 12.62 20.84
N GLU A 78 -19.09 13.49 20.51
CA GLU A 78 -19.32 14.94 20.43
C GLU A 78 -19.64 15.43 19.00
N PHE A 79 -19.30 14.66 17.96
CA PHE A 79 -19.38 15.14 16.58
C PHE A 79 -20.71 14.85 15.92
N HIS A 80 -21.09 15.76 15.00
CA HIS A 80 -22.32 15.67 14.24
C HIS A 80 -22.05 15.25 12.79
N PRO A 81 -22.95 14.46 12.18
CA PRO A 81 -22.86 14.17 10.76
C PRO A 81 -23.27 15.39 9.93
N ILE A 82 -22.54 15.63 8.84
CA ILE A 82 -22.91 16.57 7.80
C ILE A 82 -23.24 15.83 6.50
N ASN A 83 -24.14 16.41 5.71
CA ASN A 83 -24.49 15.88 4.39
C ASN A 83 -23.32 16.08 3.42
N THR A 84 -23.14 15.13 2.53
CA THR A 84 -22.17 15.23 1.44
C THR A 84 -22.87 15.72 0.16
N ASN A 85 -22.10 15.89 -0.93
CA ASN A 85 -22.63 16.14 -2.27
C ASN A 85 -23.37 14.94 -2.88
N VAL A 86 -23.36 13.78 -2.20
CA VAL A 86 -24.13 12.58 -2.59
C VAL A 86 -25.27 12.36 -1.59
N PRO A 87 -26.53 12.41 -2.03
CA PRO A 87 -27.67 12.20 -1.14
C PRO A 87 -27.59 10.88 -0.37
N GLY A 88 -27.84 10.92 0.94
CA GLY A 88 -27.81 9.75 1.82
C GLY A 88 -26.43 9.38 2.38
N ILE A 89 -25.36 10.01 1.91
CA ILE A 89 -24.02 9.84 2.49
C ILE A 89 -23.74 11.00 3.43
N GLN A 90 -23.33 10.64 4.65
CA GLN A 90 -22.93 11.59 5.68
C GLN A 90 -21.56 11.22 6.24
N VAL A 91 -20.79 12.25 6.60
CA VAL A 91 -19.47 12.16 7.22
C VAL A 91 -19.39 13.12 8.42
N SER A 92 -18.33 13.04 9.22
CA SER A 92 -18.13 13.95 10.34
C SER A 92 -18.11 15.42 9.90
N GLU A 93 -18.66 16.31 10.73
CA GLU A 93 -18.57 17.77 10.55
C GLU A 93 -17.13 18.29 10.42
N LEU A 94 -16.14 17.51 10.84
CA LEU A 94 -14.72 17.80 10.71
C LEU A 94 -14.17 17.48 9.30
N PHE A 95 -15.02 16.98 8.39
CA PHE A 95 -14.69 16.66 7.00
C PHE A 95 -15.45 17.51 5.96
N PRO A 96 -15.49 18.85 6.07
CA PRO A 96 -16.28 19.69 5.18
C PRO A 96 -15.81 19.67 3.72
N ARG A 97 -14.54 19.36 3.46
CA ARG A 97 -13.99 19.27 2.10
C ARG A 97 -14.25 17.90 1.49
N LEU A 98 -13.98 16.80 2.20
CA LEU A 98 -14.35 15.46 1.78
C LEU A 98 -15.84 15.32 1.52
N ALA A 99 -16.69 16.00 2.31
CA ALA A 99 -18.13 16.03 2.07
C ALA A 99 -18.50 16.57 0.69
N ARG A 100 -17.70 17.44 0.09
CA ARG A 100 -17.93 18.00 -1.26
C ARG A 100 -17.43 17.09 -2.39
N SER A 101 -16.64 16.07 -2.06
CA SER A 101 -16.01 15.17 -3.03
C SER A 101 -16.47 13.72 -2.86
N ALA A 102 -17.59 13.49 -2.16
CA ALA A 102 -18.09 12.14 -1.88
C ALA A 102 -18.46 11.37 -3.16
N ASP A 103 -18.80 12.06 -4.22
CA ASP A 103 -19.03 11.52 -5.56
C ASP A 103 -17.78 10.82 -6.15
N LYS A 104 -16.58 11.00 -5.58
CA LYS A 104 -15.30 10.47 -6.07
C LYS A 104 -14.74 9.32 -5.25
N TYR A 105 -15.33 8.98 -4.11
CA TYR A 105 -14.82 7.92 -3.25
C TYR A 105 -15.92 6.97 -2.76
N THR A 106 -15.50 5.80 -2.29
CA THR A 106 -16.33 4.81 -1.60
C THR A 106 -15.91 4.73 -0.14
N ILE A 107 -16.89 4.61 0.76
CA ILE A 107 -16.68 4.27 2.17
C ILE A 107 -17.02 2.79 2.36
N LEU A 108 -16.05 1.99 2.80
CA LEU A 108 -16.26 0.60 3.19
C LEU A 108 -16.49 0.55 4.70
N ARG A 109 -17.71 0.22 5.15
CA ARG A 109 -18.07 0.07 6.57
C ARG A 109 -18.14 -1.39 7.01
N SER A 110 -17.95 -2.30 6.09
CA SER A 110 -18.22 -3.73 6.25
C SER A 110 -16.98 -4.61 6.23
N VAL A 111 -15.79 -4.02 6.26
CA VAL A 111 -14.54 -4.77 6.32
C VAL A 111 -14.02 -4.74 7.76
N GLY A 112 -13.70 -5.91 8.28
CA GLY A 112 -13.21 -6.03 9.65
C GLY A 112 -12.44 -7.32 9.89
N ILE A 113 -11.98 -7.45 11.12
CA ILE A 113 -11.33 -8.63 11.64
C ILE A 113 -12.32 -9.28 12.62
N ASN A 114 -12.55 -10.57 12.49
CA ASN A 114 -13.52 -11.26 13.34
C ASN A 114 -12.96 -11.46 14.78
N SER A 115 -12.63 -10.34 15.43
CA SER A 115 -12.13 -10.30 16.81
C SER A 115 -12.37 -8.93 17.43
N GLU A 116 -13.01 -8.89 18.59
CA GLU A 116 -13.17 -7.66 19.38
C GLU A 116 -11.83 -7.17 19.92
N LYS A 117 -10.99 -8.09 20.38
CA LYS A 117 -9.66 -7.80 20.91
C LYS A 117 -8.65 -7.89 19.80
N TRP A 118 -8.24 -6.73 19.29
CA TRP A 118 -7.22 -6.65 18.27
C TRP A 118 -6.13 -5.65 18.66
N GLU A 119 -4.91 -5.99 18.32
CA GLU A 119 -3.72 -5.21 18.64
C GLU A 119 -3.13 -4.58 17.38
N HIS A 120 -2.15 -3.69 17.52
CA HIS A 120 -1.49 -2.99 16.43
C HIS A 120 -0.90 -3.92 15.36
N GLY A 121 -0.68 -5.20 15.65
CA GLY A 121 -0.33 -6.21 14.65
C GLY A 121 -1.33 -6.36 13.50
N GLY A 122 -2.55 -5.79 13.64
CA GLY A 122 -3.52 -5.66 12.55
C GLY A 122 -3.01 -4.86 11.35
N GLY A 123 -2.04 -3.95 11.56
CA GLY A 123 -1.44 -3.19 10.46
C GLY A 123 -0.80 -4.09 9.40
N GLN A 124 -0.10 -5.13 9.81
CA GLN A 124 0.43 -6.12 8.88
C GLN A 124 -0.69 -6.80 8.09
N TYR A 125 -1.79 -7.17 8.74
CA TYR A 125 -2.93 -7.81 8.09
C TYR A 125 -3.54 -6.92 6.99
N TRP A 126 -3.83 -5.65 7.33
CA TRP A 126 -4.42 -4.70 6.39
C TRP A 126 -3.51 -4.34 5.22
N LEU A 127 -2.19 -4.27 5.45
CA LEU A 127 -1.22 -3.88 4.44
C LEU A 127 -0.75 -5.03 3.55
N THR A 128 -1.04 -6.29 3.94
CA THR A 128 -0.64 -7.49 3.19
C THR A 128 -1.83 -8.29 2.64
N GLY A 129 -3.04 -8.12 3.22
CA GLY A 129 -4.19 -8.98 2.95
C GLY A 129 -4.07 -10.39 3.53
N ASN A 130 -3.13 -10.61 4.45
CA ASN A 130 -2.90 -11.92 5.07
C ASN A 130 -2.83 -11.80 6.58
N PRO A 131 -3.47 -12.70 7.34
CA PRO A 131 -3.44 -12.67 8.79
C PRO A 131 -2.01 -12.90 9.29
N ARG A 132 -1.62 -12.15 10.32
CA ARG A 132 -0.34 -12.35 10.99
C ARG A 132 -0.31 -13.73 11.63
N LYS A 133 0.57 -14.59 11.16
CA LYS A 133 0.91 -15.84 11.85
C LYS A 133 2.05 -15.51 12.82
N THR A 134 1.77 -15.45 14.11
CA THR A 134 2.81 -15.31 15.14
C THR A 134 3.87 -16.41 15.00
N GLY A 135 5.14 -16.02 14.98
CA GLY A 135 6.26 -16.97 14.90
C GLY A 135 6.63 -17.42 13.48
N VAL A 136 5.96 -16.95 12.43
CA VAL A 136 6.36 -17.20 11.04
C VAL A 136 7.22 -16.03 10.55
N THR A 137 8.49 -16.28 10.36
CA THR A 137 9.41 -15.41 9.62
C THR A 137 9.84 -16.15 8.36
N PRO A 138 9.96 -15.47 7.23
CA PRO A 138 9.70 -14.06 6.97
C PRO A 138 8.20 -13.71 6.88
N ALA A 139 7.88 -12.43 7.13
CA ALA A 139 6.52 -11.91 7.05
C ALA A 139 5.96 -11.91 5.61
N TYR A 140 4.62 -11.81 5.49
CA TYR A 140 3.99 -11.55 4.19
C TYR A 140 4.40 -10.16 3.66
N PRO A 141 4.61 -10.01 2.34
CA PRO A 141 4.94 -8.72 1.74
C PRO A 141 3.72 -7.80 1.72
N MET A 142 3.97 -6.50 1.86
CA MET A 142 2.97 -5.47 1.61
C MET A 142 2.53 -5.49 0.13
N TYR A 143 1.35 -4.91 -0.15
CA TYR A 143 0.91 -4.68 -1.53
C TYR A 143 2.00 -4.01 -2.38
N GLY A 144 2.71 -3.02 -1.83
CA GLY A 144 3.81 -2.32 -2.51
C GLY A 144 5.00 -3.22 -2.86
N ASN A 145 5.39 -4.15 -1.97
CA ASN A 145 6.44 -5.13 -2.27
C ASN A 145 6.02 -6.07 -3.41
N VAL A 146 4.75 -6.49 -3.42
CA VAL A 146 4.21 -7.34 -4.50
C VAL A 146 4.17 -6.60 -5.82
N VAL A 147 3.73 -5.33 -5.82
CA VAL A 147 3.77 -4.47 -7.01
C VAL A 147 5.20 -4.30 -7.50
N ALA A 148 6.17 -4.06 -6.59
CA ALA A 148 7.59 -3.94 -6.94
C ALA A 148 8.16 -5.21 -7.57
N LYS A 149 7.69 -6.38 -7.14
CA LYS A 149 8.11 -7.69 -7.67
C LYS A 149 7.51 -7.99 -9.03
N LEU A 150 6.22 -7.67 -9.24
CA LEU A 150 5.45 -8.12 -10.39
C LEU A 150 5.25 -7.05 -11.46
N ARG A 151 5.31 -5.79 -11.10
CA ARG A 151 5.10 -4.63 -12.00
C ARG A 151 6.25 -3.65 -11.87
N PRO A 152 7.39 -3.89 -12.53
CA PRO A 152 8.52 -2.99 -12.45
C PRO A 152 8.14 -1.59 -12.95
N ALA A 153 8.64 -0.57 -12.27
CA ALA A 153 8.45 0.81 -12.67
C ALA A 153 9.12 1.13 -14.01
N PRO A 154 8.68 2.21 -14.68
CA PRO A 154 9.44 2.80 -15.76
C PRO A 154 10.87 3.11 -15.30
N LYS A 155 11.82 3.12 -16.25
CA LYS A 155 13.18 3.59 -15.96
C LYS A 155 13.12 4.99 -15.35
N ASP A 156 14.01 5.29 -14.43
CA ASP A 156 14.17 6.59 -13.77
C ASP A 156 13.19 6.90 -12.62
N VAL A 157 12.29 6.00 -12.25
CA VAL A 157 11.46 6.13 -11.04
C VAL A 157 11.42 4.81 -10.26
N PRO A 158 11.36 4.86 -8.92
CA PRO A 158 11.22 3.66 -8.11
C PRO A 158 9.83 3.04 -8.26
N THR A 159 9.73 1.75 -8.04
CA THR A 159 8.43 1.06 -8.05
C THR A 159 7.64 1.32 -6.79
N PHE A 160 8.33 1.42 -5.65
CA PHE A 160 7.72 1.60 -4.34
C PHE A 160 8.45 2.67 -3.54
N VAL A 161 7.73 3.69 -3.11
CA VAL A 161 8.20 4.78 -2.23
C VAL A 161 7.39 4.78 -0.94
N ALA A 162 8.05 4.97 0.19
CA ALA A 162 7.40 5.13 1.48
C ALA A 162 7.86 6.41 2.20
N PHE A 163 6.91 7.17 2.72
CA PHE A 163 7.14 8.31 3.59
C PHE A 163 6.80 7.95 5.03
N GLY A 164 7.79 8.04 5.92
CA GLY A 164 7.66 7.73 7.33
C GLY A 164 7.95 6.28 7.66
N ASP A 165 7.66 5.89 8.89
CA ASP A 165 8.02 4.59 9.42
C ASP A 165 7.14 3.47 8.87
N ILE A 166 7.76 2.52 8.18
CA ILE A 166 7.13 1.26 7.76
C ILE A 166 7.54 0.10 8.68
N ASP A 167 8.44 0.35 9.64
CA ASP A 167 9.07 -0.66 10.47
C ASP A 167 8.72 -0.55 11.94
N ASN A 168 7.63 0.11 12.24
CA ASN A 168 7.09 0.08 13.58
C ASN A 168 6.97 -1.39 14.03
N HIS A 169 7.45 -1.70 15.24
CA HIS A 169 7.45 -3.08 15.80
C HIS A 169 6.08 -3.75 15.73
N ALA A 170 5.01 -2.97 15.59
CA ALA A 170 3.67 -3.48 15.39
C ALA A 170 3.42 -4.07 14.00
N TYR A 171 4.15 -3.62 12.96
CA TYR A 171 3.84 -4.01 11.59
C TYR A 171 4.82 -5.03 11.00
N GLY A 172 6.11 -5.01 11.42
CA GLY A 172 7.11 -6.02 11.06
C GLY A 172 7.28 -6.22 9.55
N LEU A 173 7.21 -5.12 8.76
CA LEU A 173 7.09 -5.19 7.31
C LEU A 173 8.43 -5.28 6.57
N LYS A 174 9.56 -5.03 7.25
CA LYS A 174 10.91 -5.04 6.66
C LYS A 174 11.48 -6.42 6.33
N GLN A 175 10.95 -7.50 6.85
CA GLN A 175 11.50 -8.85 6.64
C GLN A 175 10.50 -9.72 5.91
N ASN A 176 10.02 -9.25 4.76
CA ASN A 176 9.09 -10.02 3.94
C ASN A 176 9.83 -11.09 3.12
N TYR A 177 9.09 -12.13 2.72
CA TYR A 177 9.67 -13.29 2.02
C TYR A 177 10.16 -13.00 0.60
N LEU A 178 9.82 -11.85 -0.01
CA LEU A 178 10.30 -11.46 -1.35
C LEU A 178 11.71 -10.88 -1.32
N GLY A 179 12.18 -10.50 -0.14
CA GLY A 179 13.52 -9.95 0.07
C GLY A 179 13.68 -8.48 -0.30
N PRO A 180 14.88 -7.92 -0.09
CA PRO A 180 15.14 -6.49 -0.12
C PRO A 180 14.98 -5.83 -1.49
N THR A 181 15.02 -6.60 -2.58
CA THR A 181 14.83 -6.05 -3.94
C THR A 181 13.41 -5.57 -4.22
N ALA A 182 12.45 -5.97 -3.39
CA ALA A 182 11.07 -5.53 -3.46
C ALA A 182 10.73 -4.46 -2.40
N ASP A 183 11.70 -4.05 -1.57
CA ASP A 183 11.47 -3.08 -0.51
C ASP A 183 11.35 -1.65 -1.05
N PRO A 184 10.62 -0.76 -0.34
CA PRO A 184 10.50 0.63 -0.73
C PRO A 184 11.78 1.42 -0.57
N ILE A 185 11.92 2.49 -1.34
CA ILE A 185 12.77 3.60 -0.94
C ILE A 185 12.03 4.35 0.17
N VAL A 186 12.62 4.37 1.36
CA VAL A 186 12.01 4.98 2.54
C VAL A 186 12.58 6.37 2.78
N PHE A 187 11.69 7.35 2.82
CA PHE A 187 12.00 8.70 3.25
C PHE A 187 11.54 8.87 4.69
N GLN A 188 12.51 8.87 5.62
CA GLN A 188 12.25 9.13 7.04
C GLN A 188 12.11 10.64 7.26
N PRO A 189 11.15 11.11 8.05
CA PRO A 189 11.16 12.49 8.52
C PRO A 189 12.36 12.68 9.44
N ASP A 190 13.15 13.69 9.14
CA ASP A 190 14.19 14.17 10.08
C ASP A 190 13.46 14.99 11.15
N ASP A 191 13.47 14.58 12.38
CA ASP A 191 13.04 15.19 13.66
C ASP A 191 12.24 16.52 13.59
N GLY A 192 11.20 16.57 12.76
CA GLY A 192 10.32 17.75 12.62
C GLY A 192 10.83 18.85 11.68
N LYS A 193 12.00 18.68 11.06
CA LYS A 193 12.58 19.63 10.08
C LYS A 193 12.62 19.10 8.65
N SER A 194 12.15 17.88 8.39
CA SER A 194 12.33 17.28 7.08
C SER A 194 11.42 17.93 6.04
N GLU A 195 12.01 18.77 5.30
CA GLU A 195 11.58 19.07 3.96
C GLU A 195 11.81 17.81 3.11
N VAL A 196 10.80 17.37 2.38
CA VAL A 196 10.90 16.21 1.45
C VAL A 196 12.11 16.37 0.52
N LYS A 197 12.49 17.59 0.21
CA LYS A 197 13.66 17.99 -0.57
C LYS A 197 15.01 17.61 0.07
N GLY A 198 15.13 17.70 1.41
CA GLY A 198 16.36 17.38 2.12
C GLY A 198 16.74 15.90 2.10
N MET A 199 15.78 15.02 1.79
CA MET A 199 16.00 13.57 1.76
C MET A 199 16.80 13.07 0.56
N LEU A 200 16.83 13.82 -0.54
CA LEU A 200 17.61 13.49 -1.74
C LEU A 200 18.88 14.35 -1.90
N VAL A 201 19.14 15.26 -0.98
CA VAL A 201 20.39 16.03 -1.00
C VAL A 201 21.48 15.16 -0.37
N PRO A 202 22.59 14.88 -1.10
CA PRO A 202 23.73 14.25 -0.49
C PRO A 202 24.16 15.03 0.77
N PRO A 203 24.66 14.34 1.83
CA PRO A 203 25.19 15.03 3.00
C PRO A 203 26.11 16.18 2.61
N ALA A 204 26.04 17.31 3.32
CA ALA A 204 26.83 18.50 3.04
C ALA A 204 28.32 18.11 2.86
N GLY A 205 28.90 18.46 1.71
CA GLY A 205 30.27 18.12 1.33
C GLY A 205 30.44 16.88 0.45
N LEU A 206 29.39 16.09 0.19
CA LEU A 206 29.47 15.01 -0.79
C LEU A 206 29.02 15.51 -2.17
N GLN A 207 29.97 15.77 -3.07
CA GLN A 207 29.67 16.07 -4.48
C GLN A 207 29.26 14.78 -5.20
N LEU A 208 28.33 14.86 -6.17
CA LEU A 208 27.93 13.73 -7.04
C LEU A 208 29.15 13.03 -7.66
N SER A 209 30.21 13.79 -7.99
CA SER A 209 31.50 13.26 -8.45
C SER A 209 32.25 12.38 -7.42
N ALA A 210 31.93 12.51 -6.12
CA ALA A 210 32.52 11.64 -5.10
C ALA A 210 31.76 10.30 -5.02
N PHE A 211 30.46 10.29 -5.33
CA PHE A 211 29.70 9.06 -5.51
C PHE A 211 30.16 8.29 -6.74
N ASP A 212 30.43 8.96 -7.87
CA ASP A 212 30.96 8.33 -9.07
C ASP A 212 32.30 7.66 -8.83
N ARG A 213 33.19 8.30 -8.07
CA ARG A 213 34.50 7.73 -7.72
C ARG A 213 34.37 6.55 -6.76
N ARG A 214 33.47 6.60 -5.76
CA ARG A 214 33.19 5.47 -4.87
C ARG A 214 32.59 4.28 -5.62
N GLU A 215 31.71 4.53 -6.58
CA GLU A 215 31.09 3.48 -7.39
C GLU A 215 32.13 2.80 -8.29
N VAL A 216 33.00 3.56 -8.95
CA VAL A 216 34.13 3.02 -9.74
C VAL A 216 35.07 2.19 -8.84
N LEU A 217 35.36 2.66 -7.60
CA LEU A 217 36.17 1.93 -6.64
C LEU A 217 35.49 0.64 -6.17
N ARG A 218 34.17 0.69 -5.92
CA ARG A 218 33.36 -0.48 -5.54
C ARG A 218 33.34 -1.51 -6.68
N GLN A 219 33.08 -1.09 -7.91
CA GLN A 219 33.07 -1.98 -9.09
C GLN A 219 34.45 -2.64 -9.31
N SER A 220 35.55 -1.93 -9.03
CA SER A 220 36.90 -2.48 -9.16
C SER A 220 37.18 -3.50 -8.04
N LEU A 221 36.66 -3.30 -6.83
CA LEU A 221 36.76 -4.25 -5.71
C LEU A 221 35.89 -5.48 -5.91
N ASP A 222 34.63 -5.27 -6.40
CA ASP A 222 33.69 -6.36 -6.68
C ASP A 222 34.17 -7.28 -7.81
N THR A 223 34.91 -6.73 -8.80
CA THR A 223 35.52 -7.55 -9.84
C THR A 223 36.55 -8.55 -9.28
N GLN A 224 37.19 -8.22 -8.16
CA GLN A 224 38.10 -9.10 -7.46
C GLN A 224 37.40 -10.10 -6.52
N LEU A 225 36.17 -9.80 -6.06
CA LEU A 225 35.37 -10.60 -5.12
C LEU A 225 34.32 -11.52 -5.78
N ARG A 226 34.18 -11.50 -7.11
CA ARG A 226 33.19 -12.31 -7.88
C ARG A 226 33.41 -13.84 -7.82
N GLY A 227 34.08 -14.34 -6.79
CA GLY A 227 34.21 -15.78 -6.50
C GLY A 227 33.18 -16.34 -5.51
N LEU A 228 32.28 -15.50 -5.00
CA LEU A 228 31.19 -15.90 -4.09
C LEU A 228 29.85 -15.74 -4.79
N ASP A 229 29.37 -16.80 -5.42
CA ASP A 229 28.04 -16.92 -6.01
C ASP A 229 26.97 -17.01 -4.89
N ASP A 230 26.79 -15.96 -4.10
CA ASP A 230 25.68 -15.84 -3.16
C ASP A 230 24.59 -14.95 -3.80
N PRO A 231 23.37 -15.52 -4.07
CA PRO A 231 22.25 -14.78 -4.65
C PRO A 231 21.82 -13.57 -3.79
N LEU A 232 22.08 -13.59 -2.48
CA LEU A 232 21.80 -12.47 -1.56
C LEU A 232 22.75 -11.28 -1.82
N VAL A 233 24.04 -11.57 -2.04
CA VAL A 233 25.05 -10.53 -2.32
C VAL A 233 24.79 -9.88 -3.67
N GLY A 234 24.52 -10.67 -4.70
CA GLY A 234 24.16 -10.15 -6.03
C GLY A 234 22.86 -9.33 -6.05
N GLY A 235 21.89 -9.68 -5.20
CA GLY A 235 20.65 -8.92 -5.01
C GLY A 235 20.88 -7.57 -4.33
N MET A 236 21.73 -7.53 -3.32
CA MET A 236 22.12 -6.30 -2.58
C MET A 236 22.82 -5.30 -3.50
N ASP A 237 23.75 -5.76 -4.33
CA ASP A 237 24.48 -4.92 -5.28
C ASP A 237 23.54 -4.28 -6.31
N LYS A 238 22.63 -5.07 -6.86
CA LYS A 238 21.64 -4.58 -7.80
C LYS A 238 20.69 -3.56 -7.17
N PHE A 239 20.29 -3.79 -5.91
CA PHE A 239 19.46 -2.87 -5.15
C PHE A 239 20.18 -1.54 -4.90
N GLN A 240 21.44 -1.58 -4.47
CA GLN A 240 22.26 -0.38 -4.26
C GLN A 240 22.45 0.40 -5.57
N GLN A 241 22.76 -0.29 -6.66
CA GLN A 241 22.92 0.35 -7.98
C GLN A 241 21.61 1.03 -8.41
N THR A 242 20.47 0.34 -8.27
CA THR A 242 19.16 0.91 -8.57
C THR A 242 18.89 2.15 -7.71
N ALA A 243 19.20 2.10 -6.41
CA ALA A 243 19.05 3.24 -5.52
C ALA A 243 19.92 4.44 -5.93
N PHE A 244 21.17 4.20 -6.34
CA PHE A 244 22.04 5.26 -6.86
C PHE A 244 21.53 5.87 -8.19
N ASP A 245 21.07 5.04 -9.11
CA ASP A 245 20.54 5.50 -10.39
C ASP A 245 19.28 6.36 -10.18
N LEU A 246 18.43 5.95 -9.23
CA LEU A 246 17.24 6.70 -8.86
C LEU A 246 17.56 8.05 -8.19
N LEU A 247 18.57 8.09 -7.30
CA LEU A 247 19.03 9.35 -6.70
C LEU A 247 19.55 10.36 -7.73
N ARG A 248 20.04 9.87 -8.88
CA ARG A 248 20.47 10.69 -10.01
C ARG A 248 19.34 11.11 -10.92
N SER A 249 18.17 10.46 -10.82
CA SER A 249 17.04 10.73 -11.70
C SER A 249 16.54 12.18 -11.57
N PRO A 250 16.58 12.99 -12.63
CA PRO A 250 15.98 14.32 -12.62
C PRO A 250 14.48 14.25 -12.36
N LYS A 251 13.81 13.22 -12.90
CA LYS A 251 12.36 13.00 -12.78
C LYS A 251 11.93 12.77 -11.33
N LEU A 252 12.67 11.92 -10.60
CA LEU A 252 12.40 11.67 -9.18
C LEU A 252 12.65 12.93 -8.33
N ARG A 253 13.77 13.62 -8.56
CA ARG A 253 14.09 14.87 -7.85
C ARG A 253 13.06 15.95 -8.10
N ASP A 254 12.60 16.09 -9.34
CA ASP A 254 11.56 17.03 -9.71
C ASP A 254 10.23 16.71 -9.00
N ALA A 255 9.83 15.43 -8.98
CA ALA A 255 8.63 14.98 -8.29
C ALA A 255 8.66 15.27 -6.77
N LEU A 256 9.84 15.14 -6.15
CA LEU A 256 10.03 15.41 -4.72
C LEU A 256 10.24 16.89 -4.38
N ASP A 257 10.49 17.74 -5.37
CA ASP A 257 10.60 19.20 -5.18
C ASP A 257 9.20 19.84 -5.11
N ILE A 258 8.54 19.67 -3.96
CA ILE A 258 7.18 20.19 -3.74
C ILE A 258 7.12 21.74 -3.74
N GLU A 259 8.24 22.44 -3.63
CA GLU A 259 8.29 23.90 -3.72
C GLU A 259 8.04 24.43 -5.12
N LYS A 260 8.18 23.58 -6.15
CA LYS A 260 7.77 23.87 -7.54
C LYS A 260 6.26 23.91 -7.73
N GLU A 261 5.50 23.36 -6.76
CA GLU A 261 4.05 23.40 -6.83
C GLU A 261 3.53 24.84 -6.64
N PRO A 262 2.54 25.28 -7.43
CA PRO A 262 1.93 26.57 -7.22
C PRO A 262 1.41 26.70 -5.78
N LEU A 263 1.71 27.82 -5.12
CA LEU A 263 1.41 28.03 -3.70
C LEU A 263 -0.05 27.73 -3.34
N LYS A 264 -1.00 28.16 -4.20
CA LYS A 264 -2.44 27.93 -4.00
C LYS A 264 -2.79 26.42 -4.01
N VAL A 265 -2.06 25.62 -4.77
CA VAL A 265 -2.26 24.17 -4.81
C VAL A 265 -1.67 23.56 -3.54
N ALA A 266 -0.42 23.89 -3.21
CA ALA A 266 0.26 23.38 -2.01
C ALA A 266 -0.51 23.70 -0.72
N GLU A 267 -1.08 24.91 -0.61
CA GLU A 267 -1.88 25.33 0.55
C GLU A 267 -3.14 24.49 0.77
N ARG A 268 -3.72 23.89 -0.28
CA ARG A 268 -4.89 23.00 -0.14
C ARG A 268 -4.58 21.74 0.63
N TYR A 269 -3.35 21.21 0.50
CA TYR A 269 -2.87 20.03 1.25
C TYR A 269 -2.57 20.36 2.72
N GLY A 270 -2.41 21.64 3.06
CA GLY A 270 -2.03 22.12 4.39
C GLY A 270 -0.51 22.34 4.53
N LYS A 271 -0.15 23.33 5.35
CA LYS A 271 1.25 23.75 5.58
C LYS A 271 2.00 22.89 6.63
N ASN A 272 1.60 21.63 6.78
CA ASN A 272 2.18 20.69 7.73
C ASN A 272 2.89 19.53 7.02
N SER A 273 3.69 18.76 7.76
CA SER A 273 4.46 17.64 7.20
C SER A 273 3.59 16.56 6.55
N HIS A 274 2.39 16.31 7.09
CA HIS A 274 1.48 15.27 6.56
C HIS A 274 0.92 15.67 5.20
N GLY A 275 0.44 16.91 5.06
CA GLY A 275 -0.03 17.45 3.79
C GLY A 275 1.07 17.48 2.73
N LYS A 276 2.28 17.88 3.11
CA LYS A 276 3.46 17.86 2.22
C LYS A 276 3.79 16.46 1.70
N ARG A 277 3.68 15.41 2.53
CA ARG A 277 3.91 14.02 2.10
C ARG A 277 2.83 13.53 1.14
N VAL A 278 1.57 13.89 1.38
CA VAL A 278 0.47 13.54 0.46
C VAL A 278 0.62 14.27 -0.87
N LEU A 279 1.03 15.54 -0.86
CA LEU A 279 1.37 16.28 -2.07
C LEU A 279 2.54 15.62 -2.83
N ALA A 280 3.60 15.23 -2.12
CA ALA A 280 4.72 14.49 -2.74
C ALA A 280 4.27 13.15 -3.32
N ALA A 281 3.35 12.42 -2.65
CA ALA A 281 2.80 11.18 -3.18
C ALA A 281 2.05 11.39 -4.49
N ARG A 282 1.24 12.46 -4.62
CA ARG A 282 0.60 12.82 -5.90
C ARG A 282 1.64 13.04 -7.00
N ARG A 283 2.65 13.86 -6.75
CA ARG A 283 3.72 14.19 -7.72
C ARG A 283 4.54 12.95 -8.12
N LEU A 284 4.76 12.02 -7.19
CA LEU A 284 5.41 10.74 -7.50
C LEU A 284 4.56 9.88 -8.44
N VAL A 285 3.25 9.82 -8.24
CA VAL A 285 2.32 9.13 -9.14
C VAL A 285 2.29 9.80 -10.52
N GLU A 286 2.25 11.12 -10.60
CA GLU A 286 2.40 11.89 -11.85
C GLU A 286 3.72 11.58 -12.56
N ALA A 287 4.78 11.32 -11.82
CA ALA A 287 6.07 10.87 -12.35
C ALA A 287 6.07 9.37 -12.74
N GLY A 288 5.01 8.62 -12.47
CA GLY A 288 4.86 7.21 -12.85
C GLY A 288 5.29 6.21 -11.79
N VAL A 289 5.44 6.60 -10.52
CA VAL A 289 5.70 5.68 -9.40
C VAL A 289 4.47 4.80 -9.16
N PRO A 290 4.57 3.47 -9.24
CA PRO A 290 3.40 2.58 -9.13
C PRO A 290 2.81 2.51 -7.72
N PHE A 291 3.62 2.61 -6.66
CA PHE A 291 3.13 2.47 -5.29
C PHE A 291 3.77 3.48 -4.35
N VAL A 292 2.93 4.26 -3.67
CA VAL A 292 3.38 5.22 -2.67
C VAL A 292 2.64 4.99 -1.36
N TYR A 293 3.40 4.78 -0.29
CA TYR A 293 2.89 4.69 1.08
C TYR A 293 3.22 5.98 1.83
N THR A 294 2.22 6.57 2.48
CA THR A 294 2.42 7.70 3.37
C THR A 294 1.96 7.35 4.77
N HIS A 295 2.87 7.32 5.71
CA HIS A 295 2.50 7.30 7.12
C HIS A 295 2.02 8.70 7.48
N PHE A 296 0.70 8.89 7.49
CA PHE A 296 0.11 10.21 7.64
C PHE A 296 0.33 10.75 9.04
N GLU A 297 0.01 9.95 10.06
CA GLU A 297 0.31 10.25 11.46
C GLU A 297 0.30 8.97 12.29
N SER A 298 1.21 8.86 13.25
CA SER A 298 1.43 7.65 14.05
C SER A 298 0.65 7.60 15.36
N ASN A 299 -0.23 8.55 15.61
CA ASN A 299 -0.84 8.65 16.94
C ASN A 299 -2.37 8.76 16.89
N TRP A 300 -3.01 7.80 16.19
CA TRP A 300 -4.46 7.64 16.25
C TRP A 300 -4.92 6.74 17.41
N ASP A 301 -3.98 6.30 18.24
CA ASP A 301 -4.24 5.44 19.40
C ASP A 301 -4.77 6.24 20.59
N HIS A 302 -6.01 6.70 20.46
CA HIS A 302 -6.62 7.61 21.41
C HIS A 302 -7.39 6.89 22.52
N HIS A 303 -6.67 6.23 23.44
CA HIS A 303 -7.24 5.69 24.66
C HIS A 303 -7.71 6.76 25.66
N GLY A 304 -7.38 8.01 25.41
CA GLY A 304 -7.85 9.17 26.15
C GLY A 304 -7.92 10.40 25.26
N GLN A 305 -8.76 11.39 25.64
CA GLN A 305 -8.87 12.67 24.94
C GLN A 305 -9.14 12.56 23.43
N ASN A 306 -9.86 11.52 22.99
CA ASN A 306 -10.11 11.22 21.58
C ASN A 306 -10.71 12.42 20.84
N PHE A 307 -11.70 13.09 21.40
CA PHE A 307 -12.38 14.21 20.73
C PHE A 307 -11.46 15.43 20.56
N LYS A 308 -10.60 15.74 21.55
CA LYS A 308 -9.61 16.79 21.43
C LYS A 308 -8.59 16.47 20.33
N ALA A 309 -8.13 15.24 20.28
CA ALA A 309 -7.21 14.79 19.23
C ALA A 309 -7.87 14.83 17.85
N CYS A 310 -9.11 14.36 17.71
CA CYS A 310 -9.86 14.41 16.45
C CYS A 310 -10.06 15.85 15.95
N LYS A 311 -10.40 16.80 16.83
CA LYS A 311 -10.54 18.24 16.47
C LYS A 311 -9.27 18.81 15.85
N SER A 312 -8.08 18.33 16.24
CA SER A 312 -6.81 18.78 15.65
C SER A 312 -6.41 18.01 14.40
N LYS A 313 -6.70 16.71 14.32
CA LYS A 313 -6.19 15.82 13.27
C LYS A 313 -7.11 15.67 12.06
N LEU A 314 -8.42 15.58 12.28
CA LEU A 314 -9.37 15.36 11.19
C LEU A 314 -9.39 16.50 10.17
N PRO A 315 -9.32 17.79 10.55
CA PRO A 315 -9.19 18.87 9.56
C PRO A 315 -7.90 18.82 8.73
N VAL A 316 -6.80 18.32 9.30
CA VAL A 316 -5.54 18.12 8.57
C VAL A 316 -5.70 17.01 7.54
N LEU A 317 -6.35 15.91 7.92
CA LEU A 317 -6.67 14.79 7.04
C LEU A 317 -7.64 15.23 5.93
N ASP A 318 -8.69 15.98 6.29
CA ASP A 318 -9.68 16.52 5.34
C ASP A 318 -9.00 17.35 4.25
N ASN A 319 -8.11 18.27 4.63
CA ASN A 319 -7.36 19.10 3.69
C ASN A 319 -6.52 18.25 2.73
N ALA A 320 -5.70 17.34 3.27
CA ALA A 320 -4.74 16.60 2.48
C ALA A 320 -5.42 15.58 1.53
N VAL A 321 -6.40 14.81 2.04
CA VAL A 321 -7.05 13.76 1.24
C VAL A 321 -8.02 14.34 0.22
N SER A 322 -8.78 15.40 0.56
CA SER A 322 -9.66 16.05 -0.41
C SER A 322 -8.86 16.68 -1.56
N ALA A 323 -7.76 17.39 -1.24
CA ALA A 323 -6.88 17.97 -2.26
C ALA A 323 -6.29 16.89 -3.17
N LEU A 324 -5.85 15.76 -2.61
CA LEU A 324 -5.33 14.62 -3.38
C LEU A 324 -6.37 14.09 -4.36
N ILE A 325 -7.57 13.76 -3.88
CA ILE A 325 -8.65 13.20 -4.71
C ILE A 325 -9.06 14.19 -5.80
N GLU A 326 -9.19 15.48 -5.47
CA GLU A 326 -9.55 16.52 -6.42
C GLU A 326 -8.47 16.69 -7.50
N ASP A 327 -7.19 16.78 -7.14
CA ASP A 327 -6.10 16.96 -8.10
C ASP A 327 -5.95 15.76 -9.04
N LEU A 328 -6.01 14.54 -8.49
CA LEU A 328 -6.01 13.32 -9.30
C LEU A 328 -7.23 13.25 -10.23
N SER A 329 -8.39 13.72 -9.77
CA SER A 329 -9.60 13.76 -10.59
C SER A 329 -9.49 14.76 -11.74
N VAL A 330 -8.97 15.96 -11.47
CA VAL A 330 -8.79 17.02 -12.47
C VAL A 330 -7.77 16.61 -13.54
N SER A 331 -6.70 15.92 -13.15
CA SER A 331 -5.68 15.43 -14.08
C SER A 331 -6.09 14.15 -14.84
N GLY A 332 -7.23 13.52 -14.49
CA GLY A 332 -7.64 12.22 -15.03
C GLY A 332 -6.91 11.02 -14.43
N LEU A 333 -5.92 11.25 -13.57
CA LEU A 333 -5.14 10.16 -12.95
C LEU A 333 -5.94 9.38 -11.90
N LEU A 334 -7.03 9.90 -11.37
CA LEU A 334 -7.85 9.19 -10.40
C LEU A 334 -8.43 7.89 -10.99
N GLU A 335 -8.75 7.87 -12.27
CA GLU A 335 -9.27 6.66 -12.95
C GLU A 335 -8.26 5.50 -12.90
N HIS A 336 -6.96 5.81 -12.84
CA HIS A 336 -5.85 4.86 -12.84
C HIS A 336 -5.11 4.77 -11.52
N THR A 337 -5.55 5.48 -10.49
CA THR A 337 -4.88 5.54 -9.18
C THR A 337 -5.82 5.10 -8.08
N ILE A 338 -5.48 4.05 -7.35
CA ILE A 338 -6.17 3.67 -6.12
C ILE A 338 -5.66 4.56 -4.99
N VAL A 339 -6.54 5.33 -4.37
CA VAL A 339 -6.27 6.02 -3.10
C VAL A 339 -6.91 5.24 -1.97
N MET A 340 -6.15 4.88 -0.94
CA MET A 340 -6.63 4.18 0.26
C MET A 340 -6.33 5.00 1.50
N VAL A 341 -7.35 5.27 2.33
CA VAL A 341 -7.22 5.93 3.64
C VAL A 341 -7.73 4.96 4.70
N LEU A 342 -6.83 4.42 5.50
CA LEU A 342 -7.14 3.36 6.46
C LEU A 342 -6.11 3.30 7.60
N GLY A 343 -6.48 2.61 8.66
CA GLY A 343 -5.60 2.23 9.77
C GLY A 343 -5.68 0.74 10.04
N GLU A 344 -5.07 0.29 11.13
CA GLU A 344 -4.98 -1.14 11.48
C GLU A 344 -6.24 -1.71 12.13
N MET A 345 -7.12 -0.87 12.68
CA MET A 345 -8.32 -1.30 13.39
C MET A 345 -9.30 -0.15 13.60
N GLY A 346 -10.53 -0.49 13.97
CA GLY A 346 -11.49 0.47 14.50
C GLY A 346 -11.34 0.68 16.00
N ARG A 347 -12.30 1.39 16.60
CA ARG A 347 -12.31 1.74 18.01
C ARG A 347 -13.59 1.27 18.70
N THR A 348 -13.54 1.07 20.03
CA THR A 348 -14.71 0.66 20.81
C THR A 348 -15.87 1.64 20.62
N PRO A 349 -17.11 1.13 20.48
CA PRO A 349 -18.30 1.98 20.42
C PRO A 349 -18.44 2.87 21.65
N LYS A 350 -18.25 2.29 22.84
CA LYS A 350 -18.38 3.00 24.10
C LYS A 350 -17.13 3.81 24.42
N ILE A 351 -17.36 5.07 24.70
CA ILE A 351 -16.33 6.01 25.18
C ILE A 351 -15.94 5.60 26.60
N ASN A 352 -14.64 5.50 26.86
CA ASN A 352 -14.13 5.14 28.17
C ASN A 352 -14.08 6.34 29.13
N LYS A 353 -13.68 6.11 30.39
CA LYS A 353 -13.64 7.13 31.46
C LYS A 353 -12.68 8.30 31.18
N ASP A 354 -11.70 8.10 30.30
CA ASP A 354 -10.68 9.10 29.92
C ASP A 354 -11.05 9.83 28.64
N ALA A 355 -12.33 9.81 28.23
CA ALA A 355 -12.86 10.35 26.99
C ALA A 355 -12.14 9.82 25.75
N GLY A 356 -11.71 8.56 25.80
CA GLY A 356 -11.05 7.81 24.74
C GLY A 356 -11.91 6.68 24.20
N ARG A 357 -11.37 6.01 23.18
CA ARG A 357 -11.92 4.76 22.64
C ARG A 357 -10.79 3.74 22.55
N ASP A 358 -11.04 2.52 23.05
CA ASP A 358 -10.07 1.43 23.06
C ASP A 358 -10.06 0.67 21.73
N HIS A 359 -9.21 -0.35 21.62
CA HIS A 359 -9.08 -1.15 20.39
C HIS A 359 -10.36 -1.95 20.09
N TRP A 360 -10.72 -2.01 18.78
CA TRP A 360 -11.88 -2.77 18.32
C TRP A 360 -11.65 -3.29 16.91
N GLY A 361 -11.53 -4.61 16.75
CA GLY A 361 -11.17 -5.22 15.46
C GLY A 361 -12.36 -5.52 14.54
N THR A 362 -13.57 -5.67 15.08
CA THR A 362 -14.72 -6.22 14.34
C THR A 362 -15.18 -5.38 13.17
N CYS A 363 -14.96 -4.08 13.21
CA CYS A 363 -15.24 -3.18 12.09
C CYS A 363 -14.38 -1.91 12.15
N GLN A 364 -14.14 -1.36 10.98
CA GLN A 364 -13.64 0.01 10.80
C GLN A 364 -14.24 0.59 9.52
N SER A 365 -14.04 1.88 9.29
CA SER A 365 -14.40 2.51 8.02
C SER A 365 -13.13 2.83 7.22
N VAL A 366 -13.08 2.33 5.99
CA VAL A 366 -11.99 2.58 5.04
C VAL A 366 -12.52 3.47 3.92
N LEU A 367 -11.80 4.53 3.56
CA LEU A 367 -12.08 5.30 2.37
C LEU A 367 -11.19 4.80 1.23
N VAL A 368 -11.81 4.52 0.07
CA VAL A 368 -11.11 4.19 -1.17
C VAL A 368 -11.61 5.05 -2.31
N ALA A 369 -10.72 5.46 -3.23
CA ALA A 369 -11.10 6.25 -4.38
C ALA A 369 -10.31 5.84 -5.63
N GLY A 370 -10.91 6.01 -6.79
CA GLY A 370 -10.28 5.82 -8.10
C GLY A 370 -9.86 4.38 -8.41
N GLY A 371 -9.07 4.20 -9.47
CA GLY A 371 -8.49 2.91 -9.86
C GLY A 371 -9.51 1.79 -10.06
N GLY A 372 -10.75 2.09 -10.45
CA GLY A 372 -11.83 1.13 -10.62
C GLY A 372 -12.77 0.99 -9.41
N PHE A 373 -12.57 1.75 -8.32
CA PHE A 373 -13.58 1.92 -7.28
C PHE A 373 -14.69 2.88 -7.74
N LYS A 374 -15.94 2.60 -7.34
CA LYS A 374 -17.07 3.50 -7.57
C LYS A 374 -16.92 4.76 -6.74
N GLY A 375 -17.30 5.91 -7.29
CA GLY A 375 -17.55 7.11 -6.50
C GLY A 375 -18.97 7.13 -5.93
N GLY A 376 -19.20 7.93 -4.88
CA GLY A 376 -20.53 8.15 -4.33
C GLY A 376 -21.17 6.90 -3.70
N THR A 377 -20.39 6.01 -3.12
CA THR A 377 -20.85 4.71 -2.63
C THR A 377 -20.47 4.46 -1.18
N VAL A 378 -21.38 3.82 -0.44
CA VAL A 378 -21.08 3.22 0.87
C VAL A 378 -21.37 1.74 0.78
N VAL A 379 -20.41 0.89 1.12
CA VAL A 379 -20.58 -0.56 1.12
C VAL A 379 -20.72 -1.07 2.55
N GLY A 380 -21.85 -1.77 2.77
CA GLY A 380 -22.19 -2.37 4.05
C GLY A 380 -22.63 -1.37 5.11
N ALA A 381 -23.03 -1.91 6.24
CA ALA A 381 -23.50 -1.15 7.38
C ALA A 381 -23.06 -1.81 8.68
N THR A 382 -22.89 -0.98 9.72
CA THR A 382 -22.73 -1.43 11.10
C THR A 382 -24.03 -1.24 11.85
N ASP A 383 -24.12 -1.87 13.02
CA ASP A 383 -25.27 -1.77 13.92
C ASP A 383 -25.47 -0.33 14.45
N LYS A 384 -26.53 -0.13 15.24
CA LYS A 384 -26.89 1.17 15.83
C LYS A 384 -25.81 1.78 16.74
N HIS A 385 -24.80 1.02 17.10
CA HIS A 385 -23.68 1.45 17.96
C HIS A 385 -22.34 1.54 17.22
N ALA A 386 -22.29 1.21 15.93
CA ALA A 386 -21.05 1.04 15.17
C ALA A 386 -20.08 0.02 15.80
N ALA A 387 -20.65 -1.05 16.36
CA ALA A 387 -19.92 -2.11 17.04
C ALA A 387 -19.62 -3.28 16.12
N TYR A 388 -20.62 -3.71 15.35
CA TYR A 388 -20.54 -4.91 14.54
C TYR A 388 -21.09 -4.63 13.14
N VAL A 389 -20.50 -5.27 12.14
CA VAL A 389 -21.03 -5.25 10.79
C VAL A 389 -22.34 -6.05 10.75
N VAL A 390 -23.40 -5.46 10.21
CA VAL A 390 -24.75 -6.08 10.09
C VAL A 390 -25.17 -6.30 8.65
N ASP A 391 -24.45 -5.72 7.69
CA ASP A 391 -24.69 -5.91 6.25
C ASP A 391 -23.37 -6.13 5.52
N LYS A 392 -23.30 -7.22 4.71
CA LYS A 392 -22.20 -7.55 3.80
C LYS A 392 -20.82 -7.55 4.48
N TYR A 393 -20.65 -8.37 5.50
CA TYR A 393 -19.35 -8.53 6.14
C TYR A 393 -18.30 -9.09 5.18
N TYR A 394 -17.16 -8.41 5.10
CA TYR A 394 -15.97 -8.83 4.36
C TYR A 394 -14.77 -8.95 5.30
N GLN A 395 -13.96 -9.96 5.08
CA GLN A 395 -12.65 -10.10 5.74
C GLN A 395 -11.61 -9.19 5.08
N VAL A 396 -10.51 -8.93 5.74
CA VAL A 396 -9.39 -8.12 5.21
C VAL A 396 -8.78 -8.76 3.95
N GLU A 397 -8.82 -10.09 3.83
CA GLU A 397 -8.42 -10.82 2.61
C GLU A 397 -9.26 -10.41 1.40
N SER A 398 -10.57 -10.21 1.59
CA SER A 398 -11.44 -9.71 0.51
C SER A 398 -11.02 -8.32 0.02
N PHE A 399 -10.59 -7.46 0.93
CA PHE A 399 -10.02 -6.17 0.59
C PHE A 399 -8.72 -6.35 -0.21
N GLY A 400 -7.79 -7.16 0.28
CA GLY A 400 -6.54 -7.48 -0.42
C GLY A 400 -6.76 -8.06 -1.83
N ARG A 401 -7.69 -9.02 -1.96
CA ARG A 401 -8.07 -9.59 -3.26
C ARG A 401 -8.63 -8.53 -4.21
N THR A 402 -9.42 -7.59 -3.68
CA THR A 402 -9.99 -6.49 -4.47
C THR A 402 -8.91 -5.54 -4.98
N ILE A 403 -7.93 -5.18 -4.13
CA ILE A 403 -6.78 -4.35 -4.53
C ILE A 403 -5.96 -5.04 -5.63
N TYR A 404 -5.60 -6.32 -5.46
CA TYR A 404 -4.85 -7.05 -6.47
C TYR A 404 -5.63 -7.21 -7.77
N HIS A 405 -6.94 -7.49 -7.70
CA HIS A 405 -7.79 -7.56 -8.88
C HIS A 405 -7.77 -6.25 -9.70
N LEU A 406 -7.89 -5.10 -9.03
CA LEU A 406 -7.84 -3.78 -9.69
C LEU A 406 -6.47 -3.51 -10.30
N LEU A 407 -5.40 -3.97 -9.66
CA LEU A 407 -4.03 -3.89 -10.18
C LEU A 407 -3.75 -4.89 -11.32
N GLY A 408 -4.70 -5.75 -11.69
CA GLY A 408 -4.49 -6.80 -12.68
C GLY A 408 -3.55 -7.92 -12.20
N ILE A 409 -3.34 -8.03 -10.90
CA ILE A 409 -2.54 -9.09 -10.27
C ILE A 409 -3.49 -10.21 -9.84
N ASP A 410 -3.16 -11.46 -10.20
CA ASP A 410 -3.94 -12.61 -9.75
C ASP A 410 -3.71 -12.85 -8.24
N PRO A 411 -4.73 -12.67 -7.37
CA PRO A 411 -4.59 -12.86 -5.95
C PRO A 411 -4.34 -14.32 -5.54
N ASP A 412 -4.61 -15.28 -6.44
CA ASP A 412 -4.45 -16.71 -6.21
C ASP A 412 -3.08 -17.22 -6.65
N GLN A 413 -2.26 -16.39 -7.29
CA GLN A 413 -0.93 -16.80 -7.72
C GLN A 413 -0.02 -17.16 -6.55
N THR A 414 0.93 -18.03 -6.82
CA THR A 414 1.98 -18.40 -5.88
C THR A 414 3.24 -17.59 -6.16
N LEU A 415 3.76 -16.94 -5.14
CA LEU A 415 5.08 -16.32 -5.12
C LEU A 415 6.05 -17.20 -4.35
N TYR A 416 7.31 -17.12 -4.71
CA TYR A 416 8.36 -17.91 -4.07
C TYR A 416 9.22 -17.00 -3.19
N ALA A 417 9.44 -17.42 -1.95
CA ALA A 417 10.37 -16.79 -1.03
C ALA A 417 11.82 -16.96 -1.50
N LEU A 418 12.76 -16.24 -0.90
CA LEU A 418 14.18 -16.37 -1.21
C LEU A 418 14.73 -17.79 -1.01
N ASP A 419 14.14 -18.56 -0.10
CA ASP A 419 14.46 -19.98 0.16
C ASP A 419 13.65 -20.95 -0.73
N ASN A 420 13.02 -20.46 -1.79
CA ASN A 420 12.18 -21.19 -2.74
C ASN A 420 10.90 -21.79 -2.12
N ARG A 421 10.47 -21.40 -0.94
CA ARG A 421 9.17 -21.82 -0.41
C ARG A 421 8.04 -21.13 -1.16
N PRO A 422 7.01 -21.89 -1.59
CA PRO A 422 5.85 -21.31 -2.25
C PRO A 422 4.91 -20.67 -1.23
N HIS A 423 4.43 -19.46 -1.52
CA HIS A 423 3.43 -18.74 -0.76
C HIS A 423 2.32 -18.27 -1.71
N ARG A 424 1.09 -18.64 -1.42
CA ARG A 424 -0.07 -18.07 -2.10
C ARG A 424 -0.18 -16.58 -1.73
N LEU A 425 -0.46 -15.72 -2.70
CA LEU A 425 -0.47 -14.28 -2.50
C LEU A 425 -1.53 -13.85 -1.48
N ILE A 426 -2.77 -14.33 -1.65
CA ILE A 426 -3.82 -14.27 -0.62
C ILE A 426 -4.16 -15.70 -0.20
N GLY A 427 -4.02 -15.99 1.11
CA GLY A 427 -4.13 -17.36 1.62
C GLY A 427 -5.55 -17.94 1.60
N GLU A 428 -6.56 -17.09 1.66
CA GLU A 428 -7.96 -17.49 1.80
C GLU A 428 -8.77 -17.25 0.52
N ASP A 429 -9.71 -18.17 0.23
CA ASP A 429 -10.68 -18.01 -0.86
C ASP A 429 -11.84 -17.10 -0.44
N THR A 430 -11.60 -15.81 -0.42
CA THR A 430 -12.60 -14.80 -0.07
C THR A 430 -13.12 -14.06 -1.30
N PRO A 431 -14.36 -13.55 -1.29
CA PRO A 431 -14.93 -12.84 -2.43
C PRO A 431 -14.30 -11.45 -2.63
N LEU A 432 -14.39 -10.94 -3.86
CA LEU A 432 -14.15 -9.50 -4.12
C LEU A 432 -15.28 -8.65 -3.50
N ILE A 433 -14.96 -7.43 -3.11
CA ILE A 433 -15.95 -6.43 -2.69
C ILE A 433 -16.57 -5.80 -3.95
N LYS A 434 -17.42 -6.58 -4.64
CA LYS A 434 -17.95 -6.23 -5.97
C LYS A 434 -18.81 -4.96 -5.96
N GLU A 435 -19.50 -4.67 -4.87
CA GLU A 435 -20.33 -3.50 -4.73
C GLU A 435 -19.52 -2.19 -4.78
N ALA A 436 -18.25 -2.25 -4.42
CA ALA A 436 -17.34 -1.12 -4.48
C ALA A 436 -16.73 -0.90 -5.89
N LEU A 437 -16.97 -1.80 -6.86
CA LEU A 437 -16.30 -1.78 -8.16
C LEU A 437 -17.20 -1.25 -9.28
N VAL A 438 -16.55 -0.56 -10.25
CA VAL A 438 -17.19 -0.07 -11.48
C VAL A 438 -17.42 -1.22 -12.46
#